data_2737f63975c41da571da662acd9e66f4
#
_entry.id   2737f63975c41da571da662acd9e66f4
#
_cell.length_a   1.000
_cell.length_b   1.000
_cell.length_c   1.000
_cell.angle_alpha   90.00
_cell.angle_beta   90.00
_cell.angle_gamma   90.00
#
_symmetry.space_group_name_H-M   'P 1'
#
loop_
_entity.id
_entity.type
_entity.pdbx_description
1 polymer ?
#
loop_
_entity_poly.entity_id
_entity_poly.type
_entity_poly.pdbx_seq_one_letter_code
_entity_poly.pdbx_strand_id
1 'polypeptide(L)'
;MRLPRREPFDGDAILRFLAARAVPGVEEVSGDTYRRTLRLPHGDGLAELTPRADHVECALRLTEMRDLGAAVERCRALFDLDADPQAVDAVLGADPVLGSLVAGAPGRRVPGAADGTELAVRAVIGQQVSVASARAVAARLAASLGRPLVEPRGTLLVTFPSAEALAAADPALLPLPATRRHTVLTLSQAIADRRIVVSAATDRDELRERLLQIPGIGEWTVAYVLMRLGDTDAFPATDHGVRCALEALDQPTDAAAATRLAEAWRPWRAYAVQHLWDVEPTGAPRTTAKRRGGRLAAQTARAVRLS
;
A
#
# COMPACT_ATOMS: atom_id res chain seq x y z
N MET A 1 -3.21 -10.04 -19.33
CA MET A 1 -2.37 -9.05 -20.06
C MET A 1 -1.03 -8.87 -19.37
N ARG A 2 -0.04 -8.33 -20.08
CA ARG A 2 1.27 -7.99 -19.52
C ARG A 2 1.30 -6.49 -19.22
N LEU A 3 1.63 -6.12 -17.98
CA LEU A 3 1.85 -4.72 -17.60
C LEU A 3 3.38 -4.49 -17.57
N PRO A 4 3.92 -3.69 -18.50
CA PRO A 4 5.35 -3.39 -18.53
C PRO A 4 5.74 -2.55 -17.31
N ARG A 5 6.97 -2.70 -16.87
CA ARG A 5 7.59 -1.97 -15.76
C ARG A 5 9.05 -1.65 -16.07
N ARG A 6 9.67 -0.77 -15.32
CA ARG A 6 11.11 -0.47 -15.40
C ARG A 6 11.87 -1.28 -14.36
N GLU A 7 13.10 -1.67 -14.72
CA GLU A 7 14.07 -2.34 -13.85
C GLU A 7 14.98 -1.32 -13.14
N PRO A 8 15.46 -1.64 -11.92
CA PRO A 8 15.14 -2.83 -11.10
C PRO A 8 13.72 -2.79 -10.51
N PHE A 9 13.22 -3.95 -10.02
CA PHE A 9 11.86 -4.05 -9.48
C PHE A 9 11.79 -5.05 -8.32
N ASP A 10 11.57 -4.56 -7.10
CA ASP A 10 11.39 -5.39 -5.89
C ASP A 10 9.92 -5.81 -5.73
N GLY A 11 9.48 -6.75 -6.54
CA GLY A 11 8.11 -7.27 -6.52
C GLY A 11 7.77 -8.01 -5.22
N ASP A 12 8.76 -8.66 -4.60
CA ASP A 12 8.57 -9.38 -3.35
C ASP A 12 8.23 -8.42 -2.20
N ALA A 13 8.86 -7.24 -2.16
CA ALA A 13 8.54 -6.23 -1.16
C ALA A 13 7.11 -5.72 -1.32
N ILE A 14 6.67 -5.46 -2.55
CA ILE A 14 5.27 -5.06 -2.81
C ILE A 14 4.31 -6.14 -2.30
N LEU A 15 4.56 -7.41 -2.64
CA LEU A 15 3.71 -8.52 -2.20
C LEU A 15 3.69 -8.65 -0.67
N ARG A 16 4.84 -8.53 0.00
CA ARG A 16 4.90 -8.53 1.47
C ARG A 16 4.11 -7.37 2.07
N PHE A 17 4.27 -6.16 1.53
CA PHE A 17 3.54 -4.98 1.99
C PHE A 17 2.02 -5.16 1.85
N LEU A 18 1.56 -5.62 0.68
CA LEU A 18 0.14 -5.84 0.40
C LEU A 18 -0.42 -6.99 1.24
N ALA A 19 0.32 -8.11 1.39
CA ALA A 19 -0.08 -9.25 2.22
C ALA A 19 -0.32 -8.86 3.68
N ALA A 20 0.60 -8.07 4.26
CA ALA A 20 0.48 -7.61 5.65
C ALA A 20 -0.79 -6.78 5.88
N ARG A 21 -1.28 -6.10 4.84
CA ARG A 21 -2.39 -5.14 4.87
C ARG A 21 -3.67 -5.65 4.19
N ALA A 22 -3.64 -6.84 3.58
CA ALA A 22 -4.76 -7.40 2.83
C ALA A 22 -6.02 -7.52 3.69
N VAL A 23 -7.11 -6.91 3.25
CA VAL A 23 -8.41 -6.92 3.94
C VAL A 23 -9.17 -8.19 3.55
N PRO A 24 -9.42 -9.12 4.50
CA PRO A 24 -10.22 -10.32 4.23
C PRO A 24 -11.56 -10.00 3.55
N GLY A 25 -11.90 -10.75 2.53
CA GLY A 25 -13.10 -10.53 1.70
C GLY A 25 -12.90 -9.56 0.53
N VAL A 26 -11.87 -8.70 0.58
CA VAL A 26 -11.55 -7.69 -0.44
C VAL A 26 -10.21 -7.96 -1.12
N GLU A 27 -9.23 -8.43 -0.35
CA GLU A 27 -7.84 -8.64 -0.80
C GLU A 27 -7.30 -9.96 -0.28
N GLU A 28 -6.46 -10.61 -1.08
CA GLU A 28 -5.68 -11.79 -0.67
C GLU A 28 -4.33 -11.83 -1.37
N VAL A 29 -3.35 -12.49 -0.75
CA VAL A 29 -2.09 -12.89 -1.38
C VAL A 29 -1.95 -14.39 -1.25
N SER A 30 -1.73 -15.07 -2.37
CA SER A 30 -1.52 -16.51 -2.42
C SER A 30 -0.32 -16.83 -3.31
N GLY A 31 0.75 -17.36 -2.71
CA GLY A 31 2.02 -17.55 -3.39
C GLY A 31 2.61 -16.21 -3.83
N ASP A 32 2.86 -16.07 -5.12
CA ASP A 32 3.39 -14.88 -5.79
C ASP A 32 2.30 -13.95 -6.39
N THR A 33 1.04 -14.23 -6.10
CA THR A 33 -0.09 -13.53 -6.71
C THR A 33 -0.88 -12.74 -5.67
N TYR A 34 -1.03 -11.44 -5.91
CA TYR A 34 -1.96 -10.57 -5.18
C TYR A 34 -3.28 -10.51 -5.94
N ARG A 35 -4.38 -10.63 -5.21
CA ARG A 35 -5.74 -10.54 -5.76
C ARG A 35 -6.57 -9.56 -4.98
N ARG A 36 -7.45 -8.84 -5.68
CA ARG A 36 -8.41 -7.95 -5.03
C ARG A 36 -9.67 -7.73 -5.83
N THR A 37 -10.70 -7.31 -5.13
CA THR A 37 -11.90 -6.71 -5.71
C THR A 37 -11.63 -5.26 -6.11
N LEU A 38 -12.27 -4.80 -7.16
CA LEU A 38 -12.23 -3.41 -7.64
C LEU A 38 -13.64 -2.87 -7.69
N ARG A 39 -13.88 -1.72 -7.09
CA ARG A 39 -15.07 -0.90 -7.33
C ARG A 39 -14.71 0.12 -8.41
N LEU A 40 -15.29 0.00 -9.56
CA LEU A 40 -14.98 0.78 -10.76
C LEU A 40 -16.11 1.78 -11.07
N PRO A 41 -15.92 2.74 -11.98
CA PRO A 41 -16.94 3.78 -12.29
C PRO A 41 -18.30 3.24 -12.70
N HIS A 42 -18.35 2.11 -13.39
CA HIS A 42 -19.61 1.58 -13.95
C HIS A 42 -19.97 0.19 -13.40
N GLY A 43 -19.04 -0.49 -12.74
CA GLY A 43 -19.27 -1.83 -12.21
C GLY A 43 -18.24 -2.26 -11.20
N ASP A 44 -18.14 -3.56 -10.99
CA ASP A 44 -17.14 -4.18 -10.15
C ASP A 44 -16.17 -5.00 -10.99
N GLY A 45 -15.04 -5.32 -10.41
CA GLY A 45 -14.07 -6.20 -11.03
C GLY A 45 -13.24 -6.98 -10.01
N LEU A 46 -12.51 -7.95 -10.54
CA LEU A 46 -11.45 -8.68 -9.85
C LEU A 46 -10.16 -8.47 -10.61
N ALA A 47 -9.09 -8.18 -9.88
CA ALA A 47 -7.73 -8.11 -10.41
C ALA A 47 -6.86 -9.18 -9.75
N GLU A 48 -6.05 -9.87 -10.55
CA GLU A 48 -4.98 -10.77 -10.12
C GLU A 48 -3.68 -10.23 -10.71
N LEU A 49 -2.68 -10.00 -9.86
CA LEU A 49 -1.40 -9.40 -10.22
C LEU A 49 -0.27 -10.30 -9.75
N THR A 50 0.55 -10.75 -10.70
CA THR A 50 1.67 -11.64 -10.43
C THR A 50 2.96 -11.05 -11.01
N PRO A 51 3.95 -10.66 -10.20
CA PRO A 51 5.26 -10.27 -10.68
C PRO A 51 5.92 -11.39 -11.49
N ARG A 52 6.44 -11.07 -12.66
CA ARG A 52 7.25 -11.94 -13.52
C ARG A 52 8.61 -11.31 -13.74
N ALA A 53 9.50 -12.00 -14.43
CA ALA A 53 10.88 -11.55 -14.64
C ALA A 53 10.98 -10.16 -15.29
N ASP A 54 10.11 -9.84 -16.25
CA ASP A 54 10.16 -8.61 -17.07
C ASP A 54 8.87 -7.77 -17.07
N HIS A 55 7.81 -8.24 -16.42
CA HIS A 55 6.51 -7.57 -16.39
C HIS A 55 5.72 -7.97 -15.14
N VAL A 56 4.58 -7.35 -14.93
CA VAL A 56 3.54 -7.86 -14.03
C VAL A 56 2.44 -8.48 -14.88
N GLU A 57 2.18 -9.76 -14.68
CA GLU A 57 1.03 -10.42 -15.27
C GLU A 57 -0.24 -9.95 -14.59
N CYS A 58 -1.21 -9.48 -15.37
CA CYS A 58 -2.47 -8.97 -14.87
C CYS A 58 -3.64 -9.72 -15.51
N ALA A 59 -4.46 -10.37 -14.69
CA ALA A 59 -5.74 -10.92 -15.10
C ALA A 59 -6.87 -10.07 -14.51
N LEU A 60 -7.81 -9.64 -15.37
CA LEU A 60 -8.96 -8.83 -14.98
C LEU A 60 -10.24 -9.58 -15.32
N ARG A 61 -11.22 -9.52 -14.40
CA ARG A 61 -12.61 -9.88 -14.64
C ARG A 61 -13.45 -8.67 -14.32
N LEU A 62 -14.18 -8.16 -15.28
CA LEU A 62 -14.92 -6.92 -15.17
C LEU A 62 -16.38 -7.19 -15.49
N THR A 63 -17.30 -6.63 -14.70
CA THR A 63 -18.74 -6.66 -15.03
C THR A 63 -19.05 -5.73 -16.22
N GLU A 64 -18.23 -4.68 -16.41
CA GLU A 64 -18.38 -3.70 -17.48
C GLU A 64 -17.03 -3.49 -18.20
N MET A 65 -16.98 -3.84 -19.49
CA MET A 65 -15.73 -3.74 -20.29
C MET A 65 -15.25 -2.30 -20.50
N ARG A 66 -16.13 -1.30 -20.42
CA ARG A 66 -15.76 0.13 -20.46
C ARG A 66 -14.88 0.56 -19.29
N ASP A 67 -14.82 -0.22 -18.21
CA ASP A 67 -13.96 0.01 -17.05
C ASP A 67 -12.53 -0.54 -17.21
N LEU A 68 -12.21 -1.16 -18.35
CA LEU A 68 -10.89 -1.79 -18.56
C LEU A 68 -9.74 -0.79 -18.35
N GLY A 69 -9.84 0.42 -18.90
CA GLY A 69 -8.81 1.47 -18.74
C GLY A 69 -8.59 1.83 -17.27
N ALA A 70 -9.67 2.09 -16.53
CA ALA A 70 -9.60 2.43 -15.11
C ALA A 70 -9.06 1.26 -14.26
N ALA A 71 -9.41 0.02 -14.57
CA ALA A 71 -8.90 -1.15 -13.88
C ALA A 71 -7.39 -1.32 -14.10
N VAL A 72 -6.91 -1.14 -15.33
CA VAL A 72 -5.48 -1.21 -15.68
C VAL A 72 -4.69 -0.11 -14.96
N GLU A 73 -5.17 1.13 -14.99
CA GLU A 73 -4.55 2.26 -14.30
C GLU A 73 -4.39 1.99 -12.78
N ARG A 74 -5.44 1.50 -12.13
CA ARG A 74 -5.41 1.13 -10.71
C ARG A 74 -4.43 -0.02 -10.42
N CYS A 75 -4.35 -1.01 -11.30
CA CYS A 75 -3.37 -2.10 -11.16
C CYS A 75 -1.94 -1.58 -11.31
N ARG A 76 -1.68 -0.66 -12.24
CA ARG A 76 -0.38 -0.01 -12.40
C ARG A 76 0.00 0.81 -11.18
N ALA A 77 -0.94 1.62 -10.67
CA ALA A 77 -0.74 2.43 -9.47
C ALA A 77 -0.45 1.57 -8.23
N LEU A 78 -1.18 0.46 -8.03
CA LEU A 78 -0.97 -0.47 -6.92
C LEU A 78 0.46 -1.00 -6.82
N PHE A 79 1.09 -1.27 -7.96
CA PHE A 79 2.44 -1.83 -8.06
C PHE A 79 3.49 -0.78 -8.41
N ASP A 80 3.10 0.50 -8.49
CA ASP A 80 3.99 1.63 -8.82
C ASP A 80 4.81 1.36 -10.10
N LEU A 81 4.11 0.89 -11.16
CA LEU A 81 4.77 0.40 -12.38
C LEU A 81 5.32 1.52 -13.27
N ASP A 82 4.89 2.76 -13.04
CA ASP A 82 5.30 3.93 -13.83
C ASP A 82 6.52 4.64 -13.24
N ALA A 83 6.98 4.23 -12.04
CA ALA A 83 8.15 4.79 -11.38
C ALA A 83 9.43 4.64 -12.20
N ASP A 84 10.38 5.56 -11.99
CA ASP A 84 11.76 5.47 -12.46
C ASP A 84 12.69 5.00 -11.35
N PRO A 85 12.89 3.67 -11.18
CA PRO A 85 13.69 3.14 -10.10
C PRO A 85 15.17 3.52 -10.18
N GLN A 86 15.69 3.75 -11.40
CA GLN A 86 17.08 4.12 -11.57
C GLN A 86 17.34 5.53 -11.05
N ALA A 87 16.42 6.46 -11.33
CA ALA A 87 16.51 7.82 -10.78
C ALA A 87 16.35 7.84 -9.26
N VAL A 88 15.43 7.04 -8.72
CA VAL A 88 15.23 6.88 -7.27
C VAL A 88 16.48 6.32 -6.61
N ASP A 89 16.96 5.17 -7.09
CA ASP A 89 18.10 4.46 -6.50
C ASP A 89 19.40 5.27 -6.62
N ALA A 90 19.58 6.07 -7.69
CA ALA A 90 20.75 6.94 -7.86
C ALA A 90 20.80 8.04 -6.78
N VAL A 91 19.67 8.68 -6.47
CA VAL A 91 19.62 9.74 -5.45
C VAL A 91 19.72 9.16 -4.04
N LEU A 92 18.86 8.19 -3.71
CA LEU A 92 18.81 7.62 -2.36
C LEU A 92 20.03 6.74 -2.06
N GLY A 93 20.61 6.09 -3.07
CA GLY A 93 21.83 5.27 -2.93
C GLY A 93 23.08 6.09 -2.66
N ALA A 94 23.12 7.37 -3.02
CA ALA A 94 24.22 8.28 -2.72
C ALA A 94 24.15 8.85 -1.29
N ASP A 95 23.01 8.70 -0.60
CA ASP A 95 22.81 9.22 0.75
C ASP A 95 23.55 8.34 1.79
N PRO A 96 24.30 8.93 2.75
CA PRO A 96 25.06 8.18 3.72
C PRO A 96 24.20 7.33 4.68
N VAL A 97 22.94 7.69 4.90
CA VAL A 97 22.00 6.97 5.77
C VAL A 97 21.30 5.85 5.00
N LEU A 98 20.85 6.12 3.77
CA LEU A 98 20.03 5.19 2.98
C LEU A 98 20.83 4.31 2.03
N GLY A 99 22.07 4.66 1.68
CA GLY A 99 22.84 3.99 0.61
C GLY A 99 22.95 2.49 0.78
N SER A 100 23.21 2.01 2.00
CA SER A 100 23.26 0.56 2.27
C SER A 100 21.91 -0.13 2.17
N LEU A 101 20.82 0.55 2.52
CA LEU A 101 19.45 0.02 2.40
C LEU A 101 19.04 -0.10 0.94
N VAL A 102 19.36 0.92 0.13
CA VAL A 102 19.09 0.92 -1.32
C VAL A 102 19.90 -0.18 -2.02
N ALA A 103 21.19 -0.29 -1.71
CA ALA A 103 22.05 -1.34 -2.27
C ALA A 103 21.56 -2.76 -1.92
N GLY A 104 20.96 -2.93 -0.73
CA GLY A 104 20.38 -4.21 -0.29
C GLY A 104 19.03 -4.54 -0.91
N ALA A 105 18.30 -3.55 -1.44
CA ALA A 105 16.95 -3.70 -1.98
C ALA A 105 16.69 -2.70 -3.13
N PRO A 106 17.41 -2.82 -4.25
CA PRO A 106 17.24 -1.91 -5.39
C PRO A 106 15.85 -2.06 -6.02
N GLY A 107 15.34 -0.97 -6.59
CA GLY A 107 14.05 -0.97 -7.28
C GLY A 107 12.84 -1.03 -6.36
N ARG A 108 13.00 -0.59 -5.12
CA ARG A 108 11.91 -0.46 -4.16
C ARG A 108 10.79 0.42 -4.74
N ARG A 109 9.55 0.03 -4.47
CA ARG A 109 8.35 0.73 -4.96
C ARG A 109 7.54 1.29 -3.82
N VAL A 110 6.77 2.34 -4.11
CA VAL A 110 5.74 2.85 -3.20
C VAL A 110 4.40 2.23 -3.60
N PRO A 111 3.91 1.18 -2.93
CA PRO A 111 2.64 0.58 -3.31
C PRO A 111 1.52 1.60 -3.26
N GLY A 112 0.85 1.85 -4.37
CA GLY A 112 -0.24 2.80 -4.48
C GLY A 112 -1.57 2.28 -3.93
N ALA A 113 -2.68 2.90 -4.30
CA ALA A 113 -4.02 2.52 -3.92
C ALA A 113 -4.90 2.26 -5.14
N ALA A 114 -5.79 1.28 -5.04
CA ALA A 114 -6.77 1.00 -6.09
C ALA A 114 -8.01 1.91 -6.01
N ASP A 115 -8.29 2.46 -4.83
CA ASP A 115 -9.45 3.32 -4.57
C ASP A 115 -9.10 4.35 -3.50
N GLY A 116 -9.33 5.62 -3.80
CA GLY A 116 -8.98 6.72 -2.90
C GLY A 116 -9.84 6.77 -1.64
N THR A 117 -11.13 6.43 -1.74
CA THR A 117 -12.02 6.35 -0.57
C THR A 117 -11.55 5.27 0.38
N GLU A 118 -11.30 4.07 -0.14
CA GLU A 118 -10.74 2.96 0.64
C GLU A 118 -9.44 3.37 1.31
N LEU A 119 -8.51 3.99 0.58
CA LEU A 119 -7.23 4.44 1.10
C LEU A 119 -7.42 5.40 2.28
N ALA A 120 -8.21 6.47 2.11
CA ALA A 120 -8.40 7.49 3.12
C ALA A 120 -9.08 6.94 4.39
N VAL A 121 -10.11 6.12 4.22
CA VAL A 121 -10.79 5.46 5.36
C VAL A 121 -9.84 4.51 6.09
N ARG A 122 -9.08 3.69 5.36
CA ARG A 122 -8.09 2.77 5.96
C ARG A 122 -6.95 3.52 6.66
N ALA A 123 -6.55 4.69 6.17
CA ALA A 123 -5.57 5.54 6.83
C ALA A 123 -6.09 6.05 8.19
N VAL A 124 -7.36 6.47 8.27
CA VAL A 124 -8.01 6.85 9.54
C VAL A 124 -8.13 5.66 10.49
N ILE A 125 -8.55 4.49 10.00
CA ILE A 125 -8.66 3.26 10.81
C ILE A 125 -7.28 2.88 11.39
N GLY A 126 -6.21 3.08 10.62
CA GLY A 126 -4.84 2.72 10.99
C GLY A 126 -4.15 3.65 11.99
N GLN A 127 -4.75 4.81 12.32
CA GLN A 127 -4.15 5.74 13.28
C GLN A 127 -3.92 5.08 14.64
N GLN A 128 -2.69 5.12 15.15
CA GLN A 128 -2.31 4.68 16.50
C GLN A 128 -2.72 3.23 16.85
N VAL A 129 -2.77 2.34 15.86
CA VAL A 129 -3.05 0.92 16.06
C VAL A 129 -2.12 0.07 15.20
N SER A 130 -1.96 -1.21 15.56
CA SER A 130 -1.18 -2.14 14.73
C SER A 130 -1.84 -2.38 13.37
N VAL A 131 -1.03 -2.74 12.37
CA VAL A 131 -1.51 -3.11 11.03
C VAL A 131 -2.54 -4.25 11.11
N ALA A 132 -2.31 -5.24 11.99
CA ALA A 132 -3.24 -6.35 12.21
C ALA A 132 -4.60 -5.87 12.74
N SER A 133 -4.61 -4.94 13.72
CA SER A 133 -5.84 -4.36 14.26
C SER A 133 -6.59 -3.55 13.21
N ALA A 134 -5.89 -2.69 12.46
CA ALA A 134 -6.48 -1.91 11.37
C ALA A 134 -7.11 -2.82 10.30
N ARG A 135 -6.42 -3.89 9.91
CA ARG A 135 -6.90 -4.88 8.95
C ARG A 135 -8.19 -5.58 9.45
N ALA A 136 -8.24 -5.97 10.73
CA ALA A 136 -9.41 -6.61 11.33
C ALA A 136 -10.63 -5.68 11.35
N VAL A 137 -10.43 -4.40 11.64
CA VAL A 137 -11.51 -3.39 11.58
C VAL A 137 -11.99 -3.18 10.15
N ALA A 138 -11.07 -3.02 9.19
CA ALA A 138 -11.39 -2.85 7.79
C ALA A 138 -12.17 -4.06 7.22
N ALA A 139 -11.81 -5.28 7.63
CA ALA A 139 -12.53 -6.50 7.26
C ALA A 139 -13.97 -6.50 7.78
N ARG A 140 -14.20 -6.09 9.03
CA ARG A 140 -15.56 -5.99 9.58
C ARG A 140 -16.40 -4.94 8.85
N LEU A 141 -15.82 -3.80 8.52
CA LEU A 141 -16.52 -2.78 7.71
C LEU A 141 -16.86 -3.31 6.31
N ALA A 142 -15.91 -3.98 5.65
CA ALA A 142 -16.15 -4.58 4.35
C ALA A 142 -17.25 -5.64 4.38
N ALA A 143 -17.25 -6.52 5.40
CA ALA A 143 -18.28 -7.54 5.57
C ALA A 143 -19.68 -6.96 5.83
N SER A 144 -19.77 -5.83 6.58
CA SER A 144 -21.05 -5.25 6.97
C SER A 144 -21.63 -4.27 5.93
N LEU A 145 -20.76 -3.52 5.22
CA LEU A 145 -21.16 -2.39 4.37
C LEU A 145 -20.67 -2.51 2.93
N GLY A 146 -19.81 -3.50 2.64
CA GLY A 146 -19.30 -3.76 1.30
C GLY A 146 -20.40 -4.30 0.39
N ARG A 147 -20.30 -3.99 -0.90
CA ARG A 147 -21.21 -4.56 -1.90
C ARG A 147 -20.79 -6.00 -2.22
N PRO A 148 -21.67 -7.00 -2.08
CA PRO A 148 -21.37 -8.37 -2.49
C PRO A 148 -21.03 -8.44 -3.98
N LEU A 149 -20.03 -9.27 -4.32
CA LEU A 149 -19.70 -9.57 -5.71
C LEU A 149 -20.80 -10.46 -6.32
N VAL A 150 -21.10 -10.22 -7.60
CA VAL A 150 -22.00 -11.10 -8.37
C VAL A 150 -21.41 -12.50 -8.49
N GLU A 151 -20.09 -12.58 -8.71
CA GLU A 151 -19.35 -13.84 -8.80
C GLU A 151 -18.17 -13.84 -7.81
N PRO A 152 -18.38 -14.30 -6.57
CA PRO A 152 -17.31 -14.47 -5.59
C PRO A 152 -16.22 -15.43 -6.08
N ARG A 153 -14.95 -15.16 -5.73
CA ARG A 153 -13.82 -16.00 -6.12
C ARG A 153 -12.85 -16.22 -4.96
N GLY A 154 -12.71 -17.46 -4.54
CA GLY A 154 -11.88 -17.82 -3.39
C GLY A 154 -12.39 -17.11 -2.14
N THR A 155 -11.53 -16.33 -1.49
CA THR A 155 -11.88 -15.55 -0.30
C THR A 155 -12.39 -14.14 -0.64
N LEU A 156 -12.43 -13.74 -1.91
CA LEU A 156 -12.92 -12.44 -2.36
C LEU A 156 -14.44 -12.47 -2.50
N LEU A 157 -15.13 -11.74 -1.63
CA LEU A 157 -16.59 -11.82 -1.46
C LEU A 157 -17.29 -10.48 -1.72
N VAL A 158 -16.63 -9.37 -1.39
CA VAL A 158 -17.23 -8.04 -1.38
C VAL A 158 -16.24 -7.00 -1.94
N THR A 159 -16.75 -5.86 -2.42
CA THR A 159 -15.92 -4.66 -2.59
C THR A 159 -15.80 -3.92 -1.27
N PHE A 160 -14.76 -3.09 -1.09
CA PHE A 160 -14.69 -2.18 0.06
C PHE A 160 -15.87 -1.20 0.01
N PRO A 161 -16.47 -0.79 1.14
CA PRO A 161 -17.61 0.12 1.15
C PRO A 161 -17.35 1.43 0.40
N SER A 162 -18.37 1.93 -0.30
CA SER A 162 -18.32 3.25 -0.93
C SER A 162 -18.42 4.38 0.12
N ALA A 163 -18.08 5.60 -0.29
CA ALA A 163 -18.25 6.78 0.57
C ALA A 163 -19.70 6.98 0.98
N GLU A 164 -20.64 6.76 0.06
CA GLU A 164 -22.08 6.87 0.29
C GLU A 164 -22.56 5.81 1.29
N ALA A 165 -22.11 4.55 1.12
CA ALA A 165 -22.45 3.47 2.05
C ALA A 165 -21.95 3.73 3.46
N LEU A 166 -20.72 4.25 3.60
CA LEU A 166 -20.14 4.61 4.89
C LEU A 166 -20.83 5.83 5.51
N ALA A 167 -21.16 6.86 4.72
CA ALA A 167 -21.82 8.07 5.20
C ALA A 167 -23.25 7.80 5.71
N ALA A 168 -23.96 6.87 5.05
CA ALA A 168 -25.32 6.46 5.42
C ALA A 168 -25.37 5.35 6.49
N ALA A 169 -24.21 4.82 6.93
CA ALA A 169 -24.16 3.70 7.85
C ALA A 169 -24.62 4.07 9.25
N ASP A 170 -25.32 3.14 9.92
CA ASP A 170 -25.50 3.24 11.37
C ASP A 170 -24.13 3.29 12.06
N PRO A 171 -23.85 4.34 12.87
CA PRO A 171 -22.60 4.42 13.61
C PRO A 171 -22.27 3.17 14.45
N ALA A 172 -23.28 2.41 14.88
CA ALA A 172 -23.09 1.17 15.64
C ALA A 172 -22.39 0.06 14.82
N LEU A 173 -22.49 0.11 13.50
CA LEU A 173 -21.81 -0.84 12.60
C LEU A 173 -20.32 -0.54 12.42
N LEU A 174 -19.85 0.63 12.84
CA LEU A 174 -18.44 1.00 12.76
C LEU A 174 -17.73 0.61 14.07
N PRO A 175 -16.95 -0.47 14.12
CA PRO A 175 -16.30 -0.98 15.34
C PRO A 175 -15.05 -0.17 15.68
N LEU A 176 -15.23 1.12 15.89
CA LEU A 176 -14.21 2.14 16.14
C LEU A 176 -14.52 2.94 17.41
N PRO A 177 -13.50 3.48 18.09
CA PRO A 177 -13.71 4.49 19.14
C PRO A 177 -14.51 5.69 18.60
N ALA A 178 -15.31 6.34 19.45
CA ALA A 178 -16.27 7.37 19.07
C ALA A 178 -15.65 8.50 18.22
N THR A 179 -14.48 9.00 18.60
CA THR A 179 -13.76 10.05 17.84
C THR A 179 -13.37 9.60 16.45
N ARG A 180 -12.78 8.41 16.31
CA ARG A 180 -12.35 7.86 15.02
C ARG A 180 -13.55 7.51 14.14
N ARG A 181 -14.64 7.01 14.75
CA ARG A 181 -15.91 6.78 14.05
C ARG A 181 -16.45 8.07 13.46
N HIS A 182 -16.47 9.15 14.25
CA HIS A 182 -16.87 10.46 13.76
C HIS A 182 -16.00 10.94 12.60
N THR A 183 -14.67 10.78 12.69
CA THR A 183 -13.74 11.10 11.59
C THR A 183 -14.08 10.33 10.31
N VAL A 184 -14.30 8.99 10.40
CA VAL A 184 -14.64 8.17 9.23
C VAL A 184 -15.96 8.62 8.60
N LEU A 185 -17.00 8.87 9.41
CA LEU A 185 -18.30 9.32 8.90
C LEU A 185 -18.22 10.70 8.25
N THR A 186 -17.53 11.66 8.89
CA THR A 186 -17.34 13.02 8.34
C THR A 186 -16.53 13.00 7.04
N LEU A 187 -15.44 12.23 6.99
CA LEU A 187 -14.66 12.04 5.78
C LEU A 187 -15.49 11.41 4.66
N SER A 188 -16.22 10.34 4.96
CA SER A 188 -17.06 9.64 3.99
C SER A 188 -18.16 10.54 3.44
N GLN A 189 -18.80 11.35 4.31
CA GLN A 189 -19.80 12.33 3.87
C GLN A 189 -19.17 13.39 2.95
N ALA A 190 -17.98 13.91 3.30
CA ALA A 190 -17.29 14.91 2.46
C ALA A 190 -16.89 14.34 1.08
N ILE A 191 -16.55 13.05 1.00
CA ILE A 191 -16.25 12.38 -0.27
C ILE A 191 -17.55 12.12 -1.06
N ALA A 192 -18.62 11.62 -0.41
CA ALA A 192 -19.91 11.38 -1.06
C ALA A 192 -20.51 12.66 -1.66
N ASP A 193 -20.38 13.78 -0.95
CA ASP A 193 -20.79 15.12 -1.41
C ASP A 193 -19.86 15.73 -2.46
N ARG A 194 -18.77 15.03 -2.84
CA ARG A 194 -17.72 15.52 -3.74
C ARG A 194 -17.02 16.80 -3.27
N ARG A 195 -17.07 17.10 -1.96
CA ARG A 195 -16.29 18.19 -1.35
C ARG A 195 -14.81 17.83 -1.24
N ILE A 196 -14.51 16.53 -1.17
CA ILE A 196 -13.15 15.98 -1.21
C ILE A 196 -13.12 14.90 -2.29
N VAL A 197 -12.16 15.00 -3.21
CA VAL A 197 -11.87 13.96 -4.21
C VAL A 197 -10.51 13.36 -3.91
N VAL A 198 -10.48 12.14 -3.39
CA VAL A 198 -9.25 11.42 -3.06
C VAL A 198 -8.78 10.66 -4.30
N SER A 199 -7.98 11.31 -5.12
CA SER A 199 -7.51 10.77 -6.39
C SER A 199 -6.07 11.22 -6.69
N ALA A 200 -5.34 10.42 -7.46
CA ALA A 200 -4.03 10.80 -7.98
C ALA A 200 -4.08 12.02 -8.92
N ALA A 201 -5.24 12.28 -9.53
CA ALA A 201 -5.46 13.42 -10.42
C ALA A 201 -5.80 14.72 -9.68
N THR A 202 -6.10 14.66 -8.37
CA THR A 202 -6.39 15.86 -7.58
C THR A 202 -5.10 16.62 -7.26
N ASP A 203 -5.15 17.94 -7.29
CA ASP A 203 -4.03 18.78 -6.84
C ASP A 203 -3.63 18.42 -5.40
N ARG A 204 -2.33 18.31 -5.14
CA ARG A 204 -1.80 17.80 -3.87
C ARG A 204 -2.05 18.77 -2.72
N ASP A 205 -1.87 20.05 -2.95
CA ASP A 205 -2.04 21.08 -1.93
C ASP A 205 -3.53 21.25 -1.61
N GLU A 206 -4.39 21.26 -2.62
CA GLU A 206 -5.85 21.28 -2.44
C GLU A 206 -6.33 20.05 -1.63
N LEU A 207 -5.87 18.85 -1.98
CA LEU A 207 -6.26 17.63 -1.27
C LEU A 207 -5.77 17.66 0.19
N ARG A 208 -4.52 18.11 0.42
CA ARG A 208 -3.96 18.30 1.74
C ARG A 208 -4.81 19.23 2.59
N GLU A 209 -5.10 20.42 2.10
CA GLU A 209 -5.90 21.42 2.81
C GLU A 209 -7.28 20.89 3.17
N ARG A 210 -7.97 20.25 2.22
CA ARG A 210 -9.31 19.69 2.43
C ARG A 210 -9.32 18.54 3.43
N LEU A 211 -8.31 17.66 3.40
CA LEU A 211 -8.19 16.56 4.36
C LEU A 211 -7.93 17.07 5.78
N LEU A 212 -7.08 18.11 5.95
CA LEU A 212 -6.79 18.72 7.25
C LEU A 212 -8.01 19.41 7.89
N GLN A 213 -9.03 19.78 7.11
CA GLN A 213 -10.29 20.33 7.62
C GLN A 213 -11.18 19.24 8.27
N ILE A 214 -10.91 17.95 8.06
CA ILE A 214 -11.68 16.87 8.66
C ILE A 214 -11.21 16.64 10.11
N PRO A 215 -12.08 16.76 11.12
CA PRO A 215 -11.72 16.51 12.51
C PRO A 215 -11.12 15.12 12.69
N GLY A 216 -9.93 15.04 13.30
CA GLY A 216 -9.20 13.80 13.52
C GLY A 216 -8.28 13.37 12.38
N ILE A 217 -8.18 14.13 11.28
CA ILE A 217 -7.15 13.95 10.26
C ILE A 217 -6.04 14.97 10.51
N GLY A 218 -4.83 14.47 10.75
CA GLY A 218 -3.61 15.26 10.93
C GLY A 218 -2.59 15.01 9.82
N GLU A 219 -1.45 15.70 9.93
CA GLU A 219 -0.36 15.70 8.96
C GLU A 219 0.14 14.30 8.58
N TRP A 220 0.24 13.39 9.55
CA TRP A 220 0.62 12.01 9.27
C TRP A 220 -0.35 11.32 8.32
N THR A 221 -1.66 11.46 8.57
CA THR A 221 -2.68 10.81 7.73
C THR A 221 -2.66 11.39 6.32
N VAL A 222 -2.51 12.71 6.20
CA VAL A 222 -2.41 13.40 4.92
C VAL A 222 -1.18 12.93 4.15
N ALA A 223 0.01 12.97 4.78
CA ALA A 223 1.26 12.53 4.14
C ALA A 223 1.19 11.06 3.69
N TYR A 224 0.61 10.18 4.52
CA TYR A 224 0.39 8.78 4.17
C TYR A 224 -0.56 8.62 2.97
N VAL A 225 -1.67 9.36 2.93
CA VAL A 225 -2.63 9.30 1.81
C VAL A 225 -1.97 9.82 0.53
N LEU A 226 -1.30 10.98 0.58
CA LEU A 226 -0.61 11.56 -0.58
C LEU A 226 0.47 10.62 -1.13
N MET A 227 1.31 10.05 -0.26
CA MET A 227 2.31 9.06 -0.63
C MET A 227 1.69 7.90 -1.42
N ARG A 228 0.59 7.34 -0.91
CA ARG A 228 -0.10 6.21 -1.53
C ARG A 228 -0.90 6.57 -2.78
N LEU A 229 -1.11 7.87 -3.04
CA LEU A 229 -1.66 8.42 -4.29
C LEU A 229 -0.58 8.80 -5.31
N GLY A 230 0.69 8.47 -5.02
CA GLY A 230 1.80 8.68 -5.95
C GLY A 230 2.50 10.03 -5.80
N ASP A 231 2.35 10.71 -4.66
CA ASP A 231 3.24 11.82 -4.29
C ASP A 231 4.60 11.26 -3.88
N THR A 232 5.58 11.38 -4.77
CA THR A 232 6.93 10.84 -4.57
C THR A 232 7.70 11.55 -3.46
N ASP A 233 7.27 12.77 -3.11
CA ASP A 233 7.94 13.61 -2.12
C ASP A 233 7.18 13.70 -0.78
N ALA A 234 6.08 12.97 -0.61
CA ALA A 234 5.36 12.88 0.66
C ALA A 234 6.22 12.18 1.74
N PHE A 235 6.31 12.83 2.92
CA PHE A 235 7.11 12.32 4.05
C PHE A 235 6.34 12.41 5.36
N PRO A 236 5.86 11.28 5.92
CA PRO A 236 5.18 11.24 7.21
C PRO A 236 6.20 11.26 8.36
N ALA A 237 6.81 12.42 8.65
CA ALA A 237 7.89 12.57 9.63
C ALA A 237 7.56 12.07 11.04
N THR A 238 6.28 12.01 11.42
CA THR A 238 5.81 11.50 12.72
C THR A 238 5.44 10.03 12.69
N ASP A 239 5.66 9.32 11.57
CA ASP A 239 5.37 7.89 11.45
C ASP A 239 6.21 7.06 12.43
N HIS A 240 5.55 6.13 13.11
CA HIS A 240 6.20 5.28 14.11
C HIS A 240 7.31 4.41 13.50
N GLY A 241 7.04 3.80 12.33
CA GLY A 241 8.04 2.97 11.65
C GLY A 241 9.24 3.78 11.18
N VAL A 242 9.01 4.98 10.63
CA VAL A 242 10.08 5.92 10.25
C VAL A 242 10.93 6.29 11.48
N ARG A 243 10.30 6.64 12.60
CA ARG A 243 11.01 7.00 13.85
C ARG A 243 11.84 5.85 14.37
N CYS A 244 11.28 4.64 14.46
CA CYS A 244 12.03 3.46 14.91
C CYS A 244 13.21 3.14 13.99
N ALA A 245 13.03 3.29 12.67
CA ALA A 245 14.11 3.10 11.71
C ALA A 245 15.23 4.12 11.86
N LEU A 246 14.89 5.41 12.01
CA LEU A 246 15.87 6.47 12.25
C LEU A 246 16.64 6.25 13.56
N GLU A 247 15.97 5.83 14.63
CA GLU A 247 16.62 5.46 15.90
C GLU A 247 17.59 4.29 15.70
N ALA A 248 17.19 3.26 14.97
CA ALA A 248 18.05 2.10 14.67
C ALA A 248 19.27 2.45 13.79
N LEU A 249 19.20 3.56 13.05
CA LEU A 249 20.27 4.10 12.20
C LEU A 249 21.06 5.22 12.89
N ASP A 250 20.90 5.42 14.20
CA ASP A 250 21.53 6.50 14.99
C ASP A 250 21.25 7.91 14.43
N GLN A 251 20.02 8.11 13.87
CA GLN A 251 19.58 9.38 13.31
C GLN A 251 18.56 10.08 14.22
N PRO A 252 18.40 11.43 14.11
CA PRO A 252 17.41 12.17 14.87
C PRO A 252 15.98 11.69 14.63
N THR A 253 15.20 11.51 15.72
CA THR A 253 13.84 10.96 15.69
C THR A 253 12.73 12.00 15.90
N ASP A 254 13.08 13.24 16.28
CA ASP A 254 12.09 14.31 16.33
C ASP A 254 11.65 14.73 14.91
N ALA A 255 10.37 15.09 14.76
CA ALA A 255 9.78 15.32 13.44
C ALA A 255 10.46 16.43 12.64
N ALA A 256 10.92 17.49 13.30
CA ALA A 256 11.57 18.61 12.63
C ALA A 256 12.97 18.23 12.14
N ALA A 257 13.77 17.53 12.94
CA ALA A 257 15.08 17.04 12.55
C ALA A 257 14.98 15.94 11.49
N ALA A 258 14.04 15.01 11.62
CA ALA A 258 13.77 13.99 10.59
C ALA A 258 13.37 14.66 9.24
N THR A 259 12.56 15.71 9.27
CA THR A 259 12.21 16.47 8.05
C THR A 259 13.43 17.13 7.45
N ARG A 260 14.31 17.76 8.24
CA ARG A 260 15.57 18.35 7.74
C ARG A 260 16.50 17.31 7.13
N LEU A 261 16.64 16.13 7.78
CA LEU A 261 17.41 15.03 7.23
C LEU A 261 16.84 14.59 5.87
N ALA A 262 15.53 14.47 5.76
CA ALA A 262 14.84 14.02 4.56
C ALA A 262 14.89 15.04 3.40
N GLU A 263 15.37 16.28 3.60
CA GLU A 263 15.57 17.23 2.49
C GLU A 263 16.58 16.72 1.45
N ALA A 264 17.58 15.92 1.88
CA ALA A 264 18.55 15.30 0.98
C ALA A 264 17.93 14.19 0.11
N TRP A 265 16.76 13.67 0.47
CA TRP A 265 16.08 12.58 -0.25
C TRP A 265 15.09 13.07 -1.30
N ARG A 266 14.91 14.39 -1.45
CA ARG A 266 14.02 14.97 -2.47
C ARG A 266 14.50 14.63 -3.88
N PRO A 267 13.56 14.40 -4.80
CA PRO A 267 12.10 14.39 -4.65
C PRO A 267 11.53 12.99 -4.33
N TRP A 268 12.33 12.09 -3.74
CA TRP A 268 12.02 10.68 -3.58
C TRP A 268 11.77 10.25 -2.12
N ARG A 269 11.33 11.18 -1.26
CA ARG A 269 11.12 10.92 0.18
C ARG A 269 10.14 9.78 0.46
N ALA A 270 9.12 9.58 -0.39
CA ALA A 270 8.19 8.48 -0.28
C ALA A 270 8.87 7.11 -0.45
N TYR A 271 9.86 7.01 -1.32
CA TYR A 271 10.67 5.79 -1.50
C TYR A 271 11.63 5.57 -0.34
N ALA A 272 12.22 6.64 0.19
CA ALA A 272 13.03 6.58 1.41
C ALA A 272 12.22 5.96 2.56
N VAL A 273 10.95 6.33 2.72
CA VAL A 273 10.04 5.75 3.72
C VAL A 273 9.88 4.23 3.54
N GLN A 274 9.82 3.74 2.29
CA GLN A 274 9.69 2.29 2.04
C GLN A 274 10.97 1.54 2.46
N HIS A 275 12.16 2.11 2.29
CA HIS A 275 13.40 1.55 2.79
C HIS A 275 13.46 1.59 4.32
N LEU A 276 13.06 2.70 4.94
CA LEU A 276 13.03 2.84 6.39
C LEU A 276 12.07 1.85 7.06
N TRP A 277 10.91 1.58 6.47
CA TRP A 277 9.96 0.61 7.03
C TRP A 277 10.46 -0.84 7.04
N ASP A 278 11.51 -1.17 6.30
CA ASP A 278 12.14 -2.50 6.32
C ASP A 278 13.30 -2.61 7.32
N VAL A 279 13.69 -1.51 7.98
CA VAL A 279 14.70 -1.53 9.05
C VAL A 279 14.08 -2.20 10.29
N GLU A 280 14.70 -3.29 10.75
CA GLU A 280 14.25 -3.95 11.97
C GLU A 280 14.57 -3.07 13.19
N PRO A 281 13.59 -2.87 14.10
CA PRO A 281 13.87 -2.12 15.34
C PRO A 281 14.99 -2.76 16.15
N THR A 282 15.88 -1.95 16.70
CA THR A 282 16.97 -2.40 17.56
C THR A 282 16.40 -3.14 18.78
N GLY A 283 16.66 -4.44 18.91
CA GLY A 283 16.18 -5.27 20.04
C GLY A 283 15.02 -6.23 19.72
N ALA A 284 14.54 -6.28 18.50
CA ALA A 284 13.61 -7.35 18.09
C ALA A 284 14.36 -8.69 17.96
N PRO A 285 13.80 -9.81 18.50
CA PRO A 285 14.42 -11.12 18.31
C PRO A 285 14.43 -11.43 16.80
N ARG A 286 15.62 -11.69 16.25
CA ARG A 286 15.81 -12.04 14.83
C ARG A 286 15.00 -13.29 14.52
N THR A 287 13.84 -13.12 13.92
CA THR A 287 13.15 -14.22 13.27
C THR A 287 13.94 -14.58 12.01
N THR A 288 14.77 -15.60 12.11
CA THR A 288 15.47 -16.19 10.97
C THR A 288 14.45 -16.77 10.02
N ALA A 289 13.92 -15.95 9.12
CA ALA A 289 13.26 -16.44 7.90
C ALA A 289 14.36 -17.12 7.08
N LYS A 290 14.39 -18.46 7.18
CA LYS A 290 15.27 -19.35 6.46
C LYS A 290 15.17 -19.03 4.96
N ARG A 291 16.22 -18.41 4.39
CA ARG A 291 16.40 -18.30 2.94
C ARG A 291 16.31 -19.72 2.34
N ARG A 292 15.14 -20.11 1.87
CA ARG A 292 14.98 -21.27 1.00
C ARG A 292 15.24 -20.83 -0.44
N GLY A 293 16.52 -20.65 -0.74
CA GLY A 293 17.02 -20.43 -2.09
C GLY A 293 18.29 -21.24 -2.28
N GLY A 294 18.23 -22.28 -3.11
CA GLY A 294 19.40 -22.92 -3.68
C GLY A 294 19.82 -24.26 -3.03
N ARG A 295 19.09 -25.34 -3.33
CA ARG A 295 19.61 -26.71 -3.48
C ARG A 295 18.57 -27.62 -4.11
N LEU A 296 18.37 -27.49 -5.41
CA LEU A 296 17.76 -28.53 -6.25
C LEU A 296 18.54 -28.59 -7.57
N ALA A 297 19.81 -29.00 -7.48
CA ALA A 297 20.60 -29.40 -8.65
C ALA A 297 21.86 -30.14 -8.18
N ALA A 298 21.74 -31.29 -7.53
CA ALA A 298 22.85 -32.26 -7.36
C ALA A 298 22.37 -33.57 -6.70
N GLN A 299 21.31 -34.18 -7.20
CA GLN A 299 20.94 -35.58 -6.80
C GLN A 299 20.34 -36.42 -7.93
N THR A 300 20.74 -36.19 -9.18
CA THR A 300 20.37 -37.06 -10.31
C THR A 300 21.60 -37.51 -11.11
N ALA A 301 22.71 -37.79 -10.45
CA ALA A 301 23.90 -38.33 -11.12
C ALA A 301 24.62 -39.37 -10.23
N ARG A 302 23.87 -40.32 -9.63
CA ARG A 302 24.49 -41.46 -8.93
C ARG A 302 23.57 -42.69 -8.81
N ALA A 303 23.01 -43.12 -9.96
CA ALA A 303 22.31 -44.41 -10.03
C ALA A 303 22.30 -44.97 -11.45
N VAL A 304 23.47 -44.98 -12.16
CA VAL A 304 23.72 -45.87 -13.31
C VAL A 304 25.21 -46.23 -13.28
N ARG A 305 25.56 -47.16 -12.40
CA ARG A 305 26.69 -48.08 -12.56
C ARG A 305 26.61 -49.10 -11.45
N LEU A 306 25.99 -50.17 -11.77
CA LEU A 306 26.21 -51.53 -11.23
C LEU A 306 24.95 -52.37 -11.54
N SER A 307 24.92 -52.89 -12.73
CA SER A 307 24.48 -54.25 -13.13
C SER A 307 24.75 -54.44 -14.60
#